data_14d01a29599d4b2f6ad49dde85f8b8b0
#
_entry.id   14d01a29599d4b2f6ad49dde85f8b8b0
#
_cell.length_a   1.000
_cell.length_b   1.000
_cell.length_c   1.000
_cell.angle_alpha   90.00
_cell.angle_beta   90.00
_cell.angle_gamma   90.00
#
_symmetry.space_group_name_H-M   'P 1'
#
loop_
_entity.id
_entity.type
_entity.pdbx_description
1 polymer ?
#
loop_
_entity_poly.entity_id
_entity_poly.type
_entity_poly.pdbx_seq_one_letter_code
_entity_poly.pdbx_strand_id
1 'polypeptide(L)'
;MASNAQVVQKLRDVKDAQVQALIDTGFKDLSTSMRATLFPEYIQWANGLLSIDLAVNRKTDNQEFYFKILDESTINTTSANISSAVTNEWAQLSAEEQGKFLIRGIRIRSHHQSFVMAANRFANSSWGSASLTVTKTQHTDAPKVYADYDAEELTTAILTAHQTAGYEAPAARAVREYKAFLKEGGDEQDDNSVWNLPTINQAWEIYRYHIALQNILTAMWGTTFNWGEIHTCQSYSASNFWRVNTQCGYAWYDSSKSNNYIVVAISNK
;
A
#
# COMPACT_ATOMS: atom_id res chain seq x y z
N MET A 1 -33.99 26.37 -11.91
CA MET A 1 -32.58 25.98 -11.82
C MET A 1 -32.25 25.80 -10.34
N ALA A 2 -31.71 24.64 -9.95
CA ALA A 2 -31.27 24.44 -8.56
C ALA A 2 -30.11 25.38 -8.25
N SER A 3 -30.09 25.98 -7.06
CA SER A 3 -28.97 26.82 -6.62
C SER A 3 -27.70 25.97 -6.44
N ASN A 4 -26.53 26.58 -6.58
CA ASN A 4 -25.26 25.87 -6.34
C ASN A 4 -25.21 25.19 -4.96
N ALA A 5 -25.84 25.79 -3.96
CA ALA A 5 -25.97 25.20 -2.62
C ALA A 5 -26.80 23.91 -2.61
N GLN A 6 -27.87 23.84 -3.41
CA GLN A 6 -28.69 22.63 -3.54
C GLN A 6 -27.97 21.53 -4.33
N VAL A 7 -27.15 21.92 -5.30
CA VAL A 7 -26.31 20.95 -6.03
C VAL A 7 -25.22 20.40 -5.11
N VAL A 8 -24.56 21.25 -4.35
CA VAL A 8 -23.55 20.83 -3.36
C VAL A 8 -24.16 19.96 -2.27
N GLN A 9 -25.37 20.30 -1.80
CA GLN A 9 -26.05 19.46 -0.80
C GLN A 9 -26.45 18.10 -1.38
N LYS A 10 -26.99 18.05 -2.60
CA LYS A 10 -27.26 16.77 -3.27
C LYS A 10 -26.02 15.93 -3.51
N LEU A 11 -24.89 16.58 -3.83
CA LEU A 11 -23.60 15.88 -3.94
C LEU A 11 -23.11 15.38 -2.58
N ARG A 12 -23.39 16.09 -1.50
CA ARG A 12 -23.12 15.64 -0.13
C ARG A 12 -24.02 14.49 0.31
N ASP A 13 -25.27 14.51 -0.09
CA ASP A 13 -26.25 13.46 0.24
C ASP A 13 -26.01 12.16 -0.55
N VAL A 14 -25.29 12.24 -1.68
CA VAL A 14 -24.81 11.10 -2.50
C VAL A 14 -23.58 10.42 -1.89
N LYS A 15 -23.28 10.73 -0.63
CA LYS A 15 -21.95 10.63 0.00
C LYS A 15 -21.36 9.24 0.17
N ASP A 16 -22.02 8.16 0.22
CA ASP A 16 -21.35 6.93 0.60
C ASP A 16 -21.27 5.85 -0.49
N ALA A 17 -22.37 5.30 -0.93
CA ALA A 17 -22.32 4.20 -1.91
C ALA A 17 -22.22 4.69 -3.36
N GLN A 18 -22.81 5.86 -3.67
CA GLN A 18 -22.84 6.37 -5.04
C GLN A 18 -21.54 7.10 -5.42
N VAL A 19 -20.89 7.75 -4.44
CA VAL A 19 -19.54 8.33 -4.65
C VAL A 19 -18.54 7.19 -4.83
N GLN A 20 -18.65 6.12 -4.06
CA GLN A 20 -17.79 4.95 -4.26
C GLN A 20 -18.05 4.30 -5.62
N ALA A 21 -19.31 4.17 -6.04
CA ALA A 21 -19.64 3.67 -7.38
C ALA A 21 -19.18 4.60 -8.52
N LEU A 22 -19.24 5.91 -8.33
CA LEU A 22 -18.67 6.90 -9.26
C LEU A 22 -17.14 6.83 -9.29
N ILE A 23 -16.51 6.61 -8.16
CA ILE A 23 -15.07 6.33 -8.05
C ILE A 23 -14.72 5.09 -8.85
N ASP A 24 -15.47 4.01 -8.62
CA ASP A 24 -15.18 2.70 -9.19
C ASP A 24 -15.45 2.64 -10.70
N THR A 25 -16.35 3.45 -11.22
CA THR A 25 -16.77 3.38 -12.63
C THR A 25 -16.39 4.57 -13.51
N GLY A 26 -16.39 5.79 -13.00
CA GLY A 26 -16.21 6.99 -13.83
C GLY A 26 -15.09 7.91 -13.41
N PHE A 27 -14.76 7.92 -12.14
CA PHE A 27 -13.73 8.80 -11.59
C PHE A 27 -12.30 8.35 -11.92
N LYS A 28 -12.13 7.06 -12.21
CA LYS A 28 -10.84 6.47 -12.59
C LYS A 28 -10.25 7.11 -13.84
N ASP A 29 -11.12 7.55 -14.75
CA ASP A 29 -10.73 8.10 -16.04
C ASP A 29 -10.45 9.61 -16.02
N LEU A 30 -10.76 10.30 -14.92
CA LEU A 30 -10.51 11.72 -14.79
C LEU A 30 -9.07 12.00 -14.33
N SER A 31 -8.40 12.96 -14.95
CA SER A 31 -7.10 13.43 -14.48
C SER A 31 -7.20 14.00 -13.07
N THR A 32 -6.10 13.99 -12.32
CA THR A 32 -6.07 14.54 -10.95
C THR A 32 -6.50 16.01 -10.91
N SER A 33 -6.13 16.80 -11.92
CA SER A 33 -6.54 18.21 -12.04
C SER A 33 -8.03 18.35 -12.30
N MET A 34 -8.63 17.49 -13.13
CA MET A 34 -10.09 17.49 -13.37
C MET A 34 -10.85 17.06 -12.12
N ARG A 35 -10.36 16.08 -11.39
CA ARG A 35 -10.96 15.66 -10.10
C ARG A 35 -10.93 16.81 -9.11
N ALA A 36 -9.78 17.49 -8.96
CA ALA A 36 -9.63 18.63 -8.05
C ALA A 36 -10.58 19.79 -8.42
N THR A 37 -10.80 20.04 -9.72
CA THR A 37 -11.68 21.09 -10.20
C THR A 37 -13.16 20.78 -10.03
N LEU A 38 -13.56 19.53 -10.36
CA LEU A 38 -14.97 19.14 -10.33
C LEU A 38 -15.45 18.76 -8.93
N PHE A 39 -14.56 18.23 -8.10
CA PHE A 39 -14.89 17.68 -6.78
C PHE A 39 -13.79 17.99 -5.75
N PRO A 40 -13.54 19.25 -5.42
CA PRO A 40 -12.46 19.61 -4.50
C PRO A 40 -12.65 18.99 -3.10
N GLU A 41 -13.88 18.90 -2.62
CA GLU A 41 -14.20 18.25 -1.34
C GLU A 41 -13.98 16.73 -1.41
N TYR A 42 -14.24 16.14 -2.56
CA TYR A 42 -14.02 14.73 -2.80
C TYR A 42 -12.52 14.39 -2.77
N ILE A 43 -11.68 15.19 -3.42
CA ILE A 43 -10.21 14.98 -3.38
C ILE A 43 -9.70 15.04 -1.94
N GLN A 44 -10.18 15.99 -1.16
CA GLN A 44 -9.82 16.12 0.25
C GLN A 44 -10.30 14.90 1.06
N TRP A 45 -11.54 14.47 0.84
CA TRP A 45 -12.09 13.29 1.49
C TRP A 45 -11.44 11.99 1.01
N ALA A 46 -11.31 11.83 -0.31
CA ALA A 46 -10.76 10.63 -0.93
C ALA A 46 -9.27 10.43 -0.66
N ASN A 47 -8.55 11.50 -0.36
CA ASN A 47 -7.14 11.46 0.01
C ASN A 47 -6.94 11.46 1.53
N GLY A 48 -8.02 11.53 2.32
CA GLY A 48 -7.96 11.55 3.77
C GLY A 48 -7.50 10.21 4.34
N LEU A 49 -6.55 10.28 5.26
CA LEU A 49 -6.17 9.14 6.08
C LEU A 49 -7.28 8.89 7.09
N LEU A 50 -7.78 7.66 7.16
CA LEU A 50 -8.68 7.22 8.24
C LEU A 50 -7.87 6.75 9.44
N SER A 51 -6.90 5.85 9.21
CA SER A 51 -6.00 5.37 10.25
C SER A 51 -4.76 4.69 9.67
N ILE A 52 -3.72 4.67 10.50
CA ILE A 52 -2.59 3.73 10.36
C ILE A 52 -2.67 2.81 11.58
N ASP A 53 -2.83 1.53 11.32
CA ASP A 53 -3.08 0.53 12.35
C ASP A 53 -1.97 -0.51 12.38
N LEU A 54 -1.75 -1.12 13.54
CA LEU A 54 -0.99 -2.34 13.64
C LEU A 54 -1.88 -3.50 13.21
N ALA A 55 -1.47 -4.23 12.19
CA ALA A 55 -2.12 -5.45 11.75
C ALA A 55 -1.50 -6.64 12.48
N VAL A 56 -2.33 -7.41 13.17
CA VAL A 56 -1.90 -8.54 13.96
C VAL A 56 -2.83 -9.73 13.76
N ASN A 57 -2.33 -10.93 14.02
CA ASN A 57 -3.16 -12.13 14.08
C ASN A 57 -3.10 -12.73 15.49
N ARG A 58 -4.25 -13.16 15.99
CA ARG A 58 -4.31 -13.84 17.27
C ARG A 58 -3.70 -15.23 17.16
N LYS A 59 -2.77 -15.57 18.08
CA LYS A 59 -2.00 -16.83 18.04
C LYS A 59 -2.85 -18.10 18.11
N THR A 60 -4.02 -18.04 18.73
CA THR A 60 -4.86 -19.22 18.99
C THR A 60 -5.64 -19.69 17.77
N ASP A 61 -6.07 -18.78 16.90
CA ASP A 61 -6.98 -19.08 15.79
C ASP A 61 -6.64 -18.35 14.49
N ASN A 62 -5.52 -17.64 14.50
CA ASN A 62 -5.04 -16.84 13.35
C ASN A 62 -6.03 -15.75 12.89
N GLN A 63 -6.98 -15.34 13.75
CA GLN A 63 -7.92 -14.27 13.44
C GLN A 63 -7.21 -12.92 13.39
N GLU A 64 -7.51 -12.15 12.34
CA GLU A 64 -6.94 -10.82 12.12
C GLU A 64 -7.57 -9.77 13.05
N PHE A 65 -6.72 -8.88 13.58
CA PHE A 65 -7.11 -7.69 14.34
C PHE A 65 -6.29 -6.50 13.88
N TYR A 66 -6.86 -5.32 14.11
CA TYR A 66 -6.25 -4.06 13.75
C TYR A 66 -6.36 -3.09 14.92
N PHE A 67 -5.21 -2.70 15.47
CA PHE A 67 -5.13 -1.71 16.55
C PHE A 67 -4.67 -0.38 15.99
N LYS A 68 -5.49 0.64 16.11
CA LYS A 68 -5.15 1.97 15.61
C LYS A 68 -3.92 2.54 16.34
N ILE A 69 -2.95 3.00 15.56
CA ILE A 69 -1.74 3.66 16.06
C ILE A 69 -1.83 5.16 15.86
N LEU A 70 -2.18 5.60 14.65
CA LEU A 70 -2.34 6.99 14.27
C LEU A 70 -3.61 7.17 13.45
N ASP A 71 -4.13 8.39 13.44
CA ASP A 71 -5.15 8.85 12.52
C ASP A 71 -4.78 10.22 11.93
N GLU A 72 -5.67 10.83 11.17
CA GLU A 72 -5.41 12.13 10.53
C GLU A 72 -5.02 13.21 11.54
N SER A 73 -5.57 13.17 12.75
CA SER A 73 -5.29 14.18 13.79
C SER A 73 -3.92 14.00 14.44
N THR A 74 -3.35 12.80 14.38
CA THR A 74 -2.09 12.42 15.04
C THR A 74 -0.99 12.02 14.08
N ILE A 75 -1.22 12.12 12.76
CA ILE A 75 -0.28 11.68 11.72
C ILE A 75 1.12 12.29 11.82
N ASN A 76 1.24 13.48 12.38
CA ASN A 76 2.51 14.20 12.57
C ASN A 76 3.21 13.87 13.90
N THR A 77 2.70 12.89 14.65
CA THR A 77 3.33 12.45 15.91
C THR A 77 4.73 11.87 15.63
N THR A 78 5.70 12.30 16.42
CA THR A 78 7.08 11.79 16.32
C THR A 78 7.18 10.38 16.91
N SER A 79 8.21 9.62 16.52
CA SER A 79 8.47 8.26 17.02
C SER A 79 8.56 8.20 18.56
N ALA A 80 9.14 9.22 19.20
CA ALA A 80 9.24 9.30 20.66
C ALA A 80 7.89 9.39 21.38
N ASN A 81 6.87 9.91 20.71
CA ASN A 81 5.55 10.15 21.28
C ASN A 81 4.48 9.15 20.79
N ILE A 82 4.82 8.20 19.95
CA ILE A 82 3.85 7.23 19.43
C ILE A 82 3.21 6.40 20.55
N SER A 83 3.99 5.92 21.50
CA SER A 83 3.48 5.13 22.64
C SER A 83 2.51 5.89 23.54
N SER A 84 2.58 7.22 23.56
CA SER A 84 1.68 8.11 24.31
C SER A 84 0.61 8.76 23.45
N ALA A 85 0.56 8.51 22.16
CA ALA A 85 -0.44 9.04 21.27
C ALA A 85 -1.84 8.55 21.70
N VAL A 86 -2.80 9.48 21.75
CA VAL A 86 -4.18 9.20 22.24
C VAL A 86 -4.86 8.08 21.44
N THR A 87 -4.49 7.94 20.17
CA THR A 87 -5.07 6.94 19.26
C THR A 87 -4.31 5.62 19.25
N ASN A 88 -3.19 5.49 19.98
CA ASN A 88 -2.40 4.27 19.99
C ASN A 88 -3.05 3.20 20.87
N GLU A 89 -4.00 2.48 20.28
CA GLU A 89 -4.73 1.40 20.97
C GLU A 89 -3.82 0.24 21.37
N TRP A 90 -2.80 -0.07 20.56
CA TRP A 90 -1.84 -1.13 20.88
C TRP A 90 -1.05 -0.85 22.14
N ALA A 91 -0.61 0.37 22.34
CA ALA A 91 0.16 0.76 23.53
C ALA A 91 -0.68 0.74 24.82
N GLN A 92 -1.99 0.73 24.71
CA GLN A 92 -2.90 0.64 25.86
C GLN A 92 -3.13 -0.79 26.34
N LEU A 93 -2.77 -1.79 25.51
CA LEU A 93 -2.84 -3.18 25.89
C LEU A 93 -1.72 -3.52 26.89
N SER A 94 -2.01 -4.37 27.87
CA SER A 94 -0.98 -4.95 28.71
C SER A 94 -0.02 -5.85 27.91
N ALA A 95 1.18 -6.08 28.42
CA ALA A 95 2.14 -6.97 27.79
C ALA A 95 1.60 -8.41 27.61
N GLU A 96 0.76 -8.86 28.54
CA GLU A 96 0.09 -10.17 28.44
C GLU A 96 -0.90 -10.17 27.25
N GLU A 97 -1.68 -9.12 27.08
CA GLU A 97 -2.63 -9.01 25.98
C GLU A 97 -1.90 -8.91 24.63
N GLN A 98 -0.87 -8.06 24.54
CA GLN A 98 -0.02 -7.96 23.34
C GLN A 98 0.60 -9.32 23.00
N GLY A 99 1.03 -10.10 24.02
CA GLY A 99 1.59 -11.41 23.87
C GLY A 99 0.67 -12.46 23.23
N LYS A 100 -0.64 -12.20 23.14
CA LYS A 100 -1.61 -13.07 22.48
C LYS A 100 -1.63 -12.92 20.95
N PHE A 101 -0.90 -11.97 20.42
CA PHE A 101 -0.90 -11.64 19.00
C PHE A 101 0.48 -11.79 18.37
N LEU A 102 0.48 -12.01 17.06
CA LEU A 102 1.64 -11.92 16.18
C LEU A 102 1.47 -10.71 15.28
N ILE A 103 2.51 -9.88 15.18
CA ILE A 103 2.46 -8.69 14.35
C ILE A 103 2.69 -9.08 12.89
N ARG A 104 1.75 -8.71 12.02
CA ARG A 104 1.76 -8.99 10.59
C ARG A 104 2.38 -7.84 9.80
N GLY A 105 2.06 -6.61 10.17
CA GLY A 105 2.54 -5.42 9.47
C GLY A 105 1.81 -4.16 9.92
N ILE A 106 1.84 -3.15 9.06
CA ILE A 106 1.19 -1.86 9.29
C ILE A 106 0.08 -1.70 8.25
N ARG A 107 -1.17 -1.60 8.69
CA ARG A 107 -2.29 -1.30 7.80
C ARG A 107 -2.37 0.20 7.56
N ILE A 108 -2.41 0.58 6.30
CA ILE A 108 -2.76 1.93 5.84
C ILE A 108 -4.22 1.88 5.41
N ARG A 109 -5.07 2.68 6.04
CA ARG A 109 -6.47 2.80 5.68
C ARG A 109 -6.79 4.23 5.30
N SER A 110 -7.15 4.44 4.07
CA SER A 110 -7.64 5.70 3.52
C SER A 110 -9.07 5.55 3.02
N HIS A 111 -9.65 6.64 2.53
CA HIS A 111 -11.00 6.58 1.95
C HIS A 111 -11.07 5.76 0.65
N HIS A 112 -9.96 5.50 -0.01
CA HIS A 112 -9.97 4.71 -1.26
C HIS A 112 -9.59 3.27 -1.08
N GLN A 113 -8.70 2.98 -0.15
CA GLN A 113 -8.09 1.66 -0.08
C GLN A 113 -7.65 1.33 1.33
N SER A 114 -7.56 0.05 1.59
CA SER A 114 -7.00 -0.49 2.81
C SER A 114 -6.10 -1.66 2.44
N PHE A 115 -4.87 -1.63 2.92
CA PHE A 115 -3.92 -2.72 2.71
C PHE A 115 -2.91 -2.76 3.86
N VAL A 116 -2.29 -3.90 4.06
CA VAL A 116 -1.23 -4.09 5.05
C VAL A 116 0.11 -4.03 4.34
N MET A 117 1.00 -3.16 4.79
CA MET A 117 2.40 -3.12 4.39
C MET A 117 3.21 -3.99 5.34
N ALA A 118 4.09 -4.83 4.82
CA ALA A 118 5.02 -5.59 5.65
C ALA A 118 5.92 -4.65 6.46
N ALA A 119 6.13 -5.00 7.73
CA ALA A 119 7.01 -4.24 8.62
C ALA A 119 8.50 -4.43 8.29
N ASN A 120 8.84 -5.51 7.60
CA ASN A 120 10.20 -5.84 7.24
C ASN A 120 10.63 -5.18 5.93
N ARG A 121 11.91 -4.81 5.88
CA ARG A 121 12.55 -4.34 4.67
C ARG A 121 13.07 -5.53 3.85
N PHE A 122 12.75 -5.53 2.58
CA PHE A 122 13.32 -6.46 1.61
C PHE A 122 14.64 -5.92 1.05
N ALA A 123 15.51 -6.82 0.61
CA ALA A 123 16.66 -6.46 -0.19
C ALA A 123 16.21 -5.82 -1.52
N ASN A 124 16.97 -4.84 -2.00
CA ASN A 124 16.72 -4.30 -3.32
C ASN A 124 16.87 -5.41 -4.36
N SER A 125 15.89 -5.52 -5.24
CA SER A 125 15.83 -6.57 -6.25
C SER A 125 15.38 -6.00 -7.59
N SER A 126 15.65 -6.70 -8.68
CA SER A 126 15.11 -6.35 -10.00
C SER A 126 13.65 -6.80 -10.14
N TRP A 127 12.90 -6.07 -10.97
CA TRP A 127 11.52 -6.44 -11.31
C TRP A 127 11.45 -7.77 -12.07
N GLY A 128 12.43 -8.00 -12.99
CA GLY A 128 12.54 -9.19 -13.78
C GLY A 128 13.30 -8.97 -15.09
N SER A 129 13.06 -9.81 -16.09
CA SER A 129 13.71 -9.71 -17.41
C SER A 129 13.25 -8.46 -18.16
N ALA A 130 14.22 -7.70 -18.68
CA ALA A 130 13.97 -6.53 -19.52
C ALA A 130 13.43 -6.85 -20.92
N SER A 131 13.45 -8.11 -21.34
CA SER A 131 12.96 -8.54 -22.67
C SER A 131 11.59 -9.20 -22.62
N LEU A 132 11.00 -9.36 -21.42
CA LEU A 132 9.72 -10.05 -21.26
C LEU A 132 8.55 -9.07 -21.13
N THR A 133 7.61 -9.16 -22.06
CA THR A 133 6.32 -8.47 -21.96
C THR A 133 5.37 -9.29 -21.08
N VAL A 134 4.89 -8.65 -20.00
CA VAL A 134 3.80 -9.20 -19.20
C VAL A 134 2.56 -8.38 -19.52
N THR A 135 1.80 -8.82 -20.51
CA THR A 135 0.70 -8.05 -21.12
C THR A 135 -0.31 -7.53 -20.09
N LYS A 136 -0.64 -8.36 -19.08
CA LYS A 136 -1.62 -8.00 -18.07
C LYS A 136 -1.18 -6.82 -17.20
N THR A 137 0.12 -6.67 -16.96
CA THR A 137 0.67 -5.59 -16.14
C THR A 137 1.00 -4.34 -16.94
N GLN A 138 0.91 -4.42 -18.28
CA GLN A 138 1.40 -3.36 -19.15
C GLN A 138 0.38 -2.24 -19.30
N HIS A 139 0.74 -1.06 -18.81
CA HIS A 139 -0.01 0.17 -18.92
C HIS A 139 0.88 1.28 -19.48
N THR A 140 0.62 1.66 -20.71
CA THR A 140 1.31 2.78 -21.39
C THR A 140 0.66 4.13 -21.12
N ASP A 141 -0.49 4.12 -20.45
CA ASP A 141 -1.32 5.28 -20.17
C ASP A 141 -1.44 5.46 -18.65
N ALA A 142 -1.00 6.62 -18.16
CA ALA A 142 -1.03 6.94 -16.74
C ALA A 142 -2.43 6.81 -16.10
N PRO A 143 -3.53 7.26 -16.70
CA PRO A 143 -4.85 7.04 -16.13
C PRO A 143 -5.19 5.58 -15.91
N LYS A 144 -4.82 4.69 -16.83
CA LYS A 144 -5.08 3.24 -16.69
C LYS A 144 -4.24 2.61 -15.60
N VAL A 145 -2.98 3.01 -15.46
CA VAL A 145 -2.11 2.49 -14.40
C VAL A 145 -2.63 2.84 -13.01
N TYR A 146 -3.24 4.02 -12.86
CA TYR A 146 -3.88 4.43 -11.61
C TYR A 146 -5.24 3.77 -11.37
N ALA A 147 -5.87 3.21 -12.40
CA ALA A 147 -7.16 2.52 -12.28
C ALA A 147 -7.04 1.05 -11.89
N ASP A 148 -5.84 0.48 -11.95
CA ASP A 148 -5.61 -0.91 -11.62
C ASP A 148 -5.23 -1.07 -10.14
N TYR A 149 -6.06 -1.80 -9.40
CA TYR A 149 -5.92 -2.01 -7.95
C TYR A 149 -5.63 -3.46 -7.56
N ASP A 150 -5.55 -4.38 -8.54
CA ASP A 150 -5.37 -5.80 -8.24
C ASP A 150 -3.89 -6.21 -8.16
N ALA A 151 -3.26 -5.88 -7.05
CA ALA A 151 -1.87 -6.23 -6.77
C ALA A 151 -1.63 -7.74 -6.82
N GLU A 152 -2.59 -8.54 -6.37
CA GLU A 152 -2.47 -10.01 -6.34
C GLU A 152 -2.48 -10.60 -7.74
N GLU A 153 -3.43 -10.18 -8.57
CA GLU A 153 -3.54 -10.63 -9.94
C GLU A 153 -2.31 -10.23 -10.76
N LEU A 154 -1.86 -8.97 -10.62
CA LEU A 154 -0.71 -8.46 -11.34
C LEU A 154 0.61 -9.12 -10.90
N THR A 155 0.82 -9.33 -9.60
CA THR A 155 2.00 -10.04 -9.10
C THR A 155 2.01 -11.50 -9.57
N THR A 156 0.85 -12.15 -9.58
CA THR A 156 0.70 -13.51 -10.13
C THR A 156 1.03 -13.56 -11.61
N ALA A 157 0.57 -12.59 -12.39
CA ALA A 157 0.88 -12.51 -13.82
C ALA A 157 2.39 -12.34 -14.08
N ILE A 158 3.09 -11.54 -13.26
CA ILE A 158 4.55 -11.40 -13.33
C ILE A 158 5.24 -12.75 -13.13
N LEU A 159 4.91 -13.43 -12.04
CA LEU A 159 5.51 -14.72 -11.70
C LEU A 159 5.26 -15.77 -12.77
N THR A 160 4.02 -15.91 -13.22
CA THR A 160 3.62 -16.89 -14.24
C THR A 160 4.32 -16.64 -15.56
N ALA A 161 4.37 -15.39 -16.04
CA ALA A 161 5.01 -15.06 -17.31
C ALA A 161 6.52 -15.32 -17.27
N HIS A 162 7.19 -14.96 -16.17
CA HIS A 162 8.64 -15.20 -16.03
C HIS A 162 8.93 -16.69 -15.92
N GLN A 163 8.18 -17.44 -15.13
CA GLN A 163 8.34 -18.89 -15.03
C GLN A 163 8.15 -19.59 -16.38
N THR A 164 7.12 -19.21 -17.13
CA THR A 164 6.84 -19.78 -18.45
C THR A 164 7.96 -19.50 -19.46
N ALA A 165 8.58 -18.32 -19.37
CA ALA A 165 9.67 -17.91 -20.24
C ALA A 165 11.07 -18.38 -19.77
N GLY A 166 11.17 -19.04 -18.61
CA GLY A 166 12.43 -19.48 -18.03
C GLY A 166 13.27 -18.35 -17.44
N TYR A 167 12.64 -17.24 -17.04
CA TYR A 167 13.29 -16.09 -16.39
C TYR A 167 12.95 -16.01 -14.91
N GLU A 168 13.74 -15.20 -14.19
CA GLU A 168 13.50 -14.87 -12.81
C GLU A 168 12.70 -13.56 -12.67
N ALA A 169 11.87 -13.49 -11.62
CA ALA A 169 11.17 -12.29 -11.19
C ALA A 169 11.48 -12.03 -9.70
N PRO A 170 12.71 -11.55 -9.38
CA PRO A 170 13.21 -11.53 -8.01
C PRO A 170 12.33 -10.73 -7.05
N ALA A 171 11.87 -9.54 -7.44
CA ALA A 171 11.01 -8.70 -6.58
C ALA A 171 9.66 -9.37 -6.29
N ALA A 172 8.99 -9.91 -7.32
CA ALA A 172 7.70 -10.58 -7.16
C ALA A 172 7.84 -11.89 -6.35
N ARG A 173 8.94 -12.63 -6.54
CA ARG A 173 9.24 -13.83 -5.75
C ARG A 173 9.48 -13.48 -4.30
N ALA A 174 10.30 -12.48 -4.01
CA ALA A 174 10.62 -12.07 -2.64
C ALA A 174 9.36 -11.74 -1.83
N VAL A 175 8.39 -11.04 -2.43
CA VAL A 175 7.13 -10.74 -1.73
C VAL A 175 6.24 -11.97 -1.56
N ARG A 176 6.20 -12.88 -2.53
CA ARG A 176 5.39 -14.12 -2.44
C ARG A 176 5.92 -15.14 -1.44
N GLU A 177 7.23 -15.18 -1.26
CA GLU A 177 7.91 -16.06 -0.31
C GLU A 177 7.97 -15.44 1.09
N TYR A 178 7.54 -14.18 1.26
CA TYR A 178 7.56 -13.50 2.54
C TYR A 178 6.63 -14.16 3.55
N LYS A 179 7.15 -14.33 4.77
CA LYS A 179 6.41 -14.77 5.94
C LYS A 179 6.38 -13.63 6.96
N ALA A 180 5.19 -13.21 7.35
CA ALA A 180 5.02 -12.05 8.22
C ALA A 180 5.54 -12.31 9.64
N PHE A 181 5.52 -13.56 10.09
CA PHE A 181 5.86 -13.89 11.47
C PHE A 181 7.17 -14.65 11.56
N LEU A 182 8.08 -14.06 12.33
CA LEU A 182 9.20 -14.81 12.90
C LEU A 182 8.79 -15.17 14.33
N LYS A 183 8.67 -16.45 14.60
CA LYS A 183 8.49 -16.94 15.95
C LYS A 183 9.78 -16.69 16.75
N GLU A 184 9.66 -16.38 18.03
CA GLU A 184 10.81 -16.45 18.94
C GLU A 184 11.41 -17.86 18.83
N GLY A 185 12.64 -17.95 18.32
CA GLY A 185 13.29 -19.24 18.02
C GLY A 185 13.49 -19.53 16.54
N GLY A 186 13.04 -18.62 15.64
CA GLY A 186 13.38 -18.67 14.20
C GLY A 186 12.42 -19.46 13.31
N ASP A 187 11.36 -20.06 13.87
CA ASP A 187 10.34 -20.69 13.05
C ASP A 187 9.43 -19.65 12.43
N GLU A 188 9.33 -19.64 11.10
CA GLU A 188 8.36 -18.84 10.37
C GLU A 188 6.95 -19.38 10.60
N GLN A 189 6.03 -18.53 10.98
CA GLN A 189 4.61 -18.87 11.05
C GLN A 189 3.89 -18.23 9.87
N ASP A 190 3.22 -19.05 9.06
CA ASP A 190 2.41 -18.57 7.96
C ASP A 190 1.18 -17.83 8.49
N ASP A 191 1.01 -16.58 8.05
CA ASP A 191 -0.15 -15.75 8.38
C ASP A 191 -1.33 -15.99 7.43
N ASN A 192 -1.18 -16.93 6.49
CA ASN A 192 -2.12 -17.20 5.40
C ASN A 192 -2.40 -16.00 4.49
N SER A 193 -1.54 -14.98 4.54
CA SER A 193 -1.68 -13.82 3.68
C SER A 193 -1.00 -14.04 2.33
N VAL A 194 -1.60 -13.48 1.29
CA VAL A 194 -0.99 -13.39 -0.02
C VAL A 194 -0.29 -12.05 -0.13
N TRP A 195 1.04 -12.07 -0.12
CA TRP A 195 1.86 -10.88 -0.22
C TRP A 195 2.21 -10.56 -1.67
N ASN A 196 2.15 -9.29 -2.03
CA ASN A 196 2.22 -8.81 -3.39
C ASN A 196 3.14 -7.59 -3.51
N LEU A 197 3.63 -7.32 -4.73
CA LEU A 197 4.15 -5.99 -5.06
C LEU A 197 3.00 -4.99 -5.03
N PRO A 198 3.22 -3.76 -4.52
CA PRO A 198 2.17 -2.75 -4.51
C PRO A 198 1.79 -2.32 -5.92
N THR A 199 0.54 -1.93 -6.10
CA THR A 199 0.16 -1.11 -7.25
C THR A 199 0.74 0.30 -7.09
N ILE A 200 0.70 1.09 -8.16
CA ILE A 200 1.14 2.49 -8.11
C ILE A 200 0.38 3.29 -7.05
N ASN A 201 -0.92 3.04 -6.90
CA ASN A 201 -1.74 3.73 -5.90
C ASN A 201 -1.34 3.36 -4.47
N GLN A 202 -1.05 2.09 -4.22
CA GLN A 202 -0.58 1.64 -2.91
C GLN A 202 0.82 2.18 -2.61
N ALA A 203 1.71 2.18 -3.58
CA ALA A 203 3.03 2.78 -3.44
C ALA A 203 2.96 4.30 -3.20
N TRP A 204 1.97 4.97 -3.78
CA TRP A 204 1.67 6.39 -3.54
C TRP A 204 1.15 6.67 -2.13
N GLU A 205 0.28 5.82 -1.60
CA GLU A 205 -0.17 5.92 -0.21
C GLU A 205 1.00 5.68 0.75
N ILE A 206 1.86 4.71 0.48
CA ILE A 206 3.09 4.49 1.26
C ILE A 206 3.97 5.75 1.24
N TYR A 207 4.17 6.36 0.05
CA TYR A 207 4.90 7.63 -0.05
C TYR A 207 4.23 8.73 0.77
N ARG A 208 2.94 8.92 0.62
CA ARG A 208 2.20 10.00 1.30
C ARG A 208 2.37 9.95 2.81
N TYR A 209 2.42 8.77 3.36
CA TYR A 209 2.51 8.56 4.82
C TYR A 209 3.89 8.06 5.27
N HIS A 210 4.92 8.11 4.43
CA HIS A 210 6.23 7.52 4.71
C HIS A 210 6.88 8.05 6.00
N ILE A 211 6.69 9.32 6.34
CA ILE A 211 7.21 9.89 7.59
C ILE A 211 6.52 9.25 8.80
N ALA A 212 5.20 9.15 8.77
CA ALA A 212 4.44 8.51 9.84
C ALA A 212 4.76 7.01 9.96
N LEU A 213 4.85 6.33 8.82
CA LEU A 213 5.28 4.92 8.78
C LEU A 213 6.68 4.74 9.35
N GLN A 214 7.63 5.63 9.02
CA GLN A 214 8.97 5.61 9.60
C GLN A 214 8.94 5.81 11.10
N ASN A 215 8.14 6.74 11.60
CA ASN A 215 8.00 6.99 13.01
C ASN A 215 7.44 5.77 13.76
N ILE A 216 6.47 5.07 13.18
CA ILE A 216 5.91 3.83 13.72
C ILE A 216 6.97 2.72 13.72
N LEU A 217 7.65 2.51 12.58
CA LEU A 217 8.70 1.49 12.46
C LEU A 217 9.81 1.71 13.49
N THR A 218 10.23 2.96 13.68
CA THR A 218 11.24 3.33 14.66
C THR A 218 10.74 3.09 16.09
N ALA A 219 9.54 3.52 16.41
CA ALA A 219 8.98 3.40 17.76
C ALA A 219 8.74 1.93 18.17
N MET A 220 8.29 1.10 17.24
CA MET A 220 7.88 -0.28 17.55
C MET A 220 8.99 -1.31 17.34
N TRP A 221 9.92 -1.07 16.39
CA TRP A 221 10.95 -2.06 16.04
C TRP A 221 12.36 -1.51 16.05
N GLY A 222 12.54 -0.22 16.35
CA GLY A 222 13.84 0.42 16.26
C GLY A 222 14.42 0.45 14.83
N THR A 223 13.57 0.23 13.82
CA THR A 223 13.99 0.06 12.44
C THR A 223 13.89 1.37 11.68
N THR A 224 14.93 1.69 10.91
CA THR A 224 14.89 2.76 9.91
C THR A 224 14.67 2.14 8.53
N PHE A 225 13.62 2.58 7.85
CA PHE A 225 13.36 2.21 6.47
C PHE A 225 14.12 3.19 5.57
N ASN A 226 14.98 2.68 4.71
CA ASN A 226 15.69 3.54 3.75
C ASN A 226 14.77 3.80 2.55
N TRP A 227 14.00 4.86 2.66
CA TRP A 227 13.05 5.26 1.63
C TRP A 227 13.76 5.66 0.33
N GLY A 228 13.20 5.29 -0.78
CA GLY A 228 13.74 5.54 -2.12
C GLY A 228 12.71 5.19 -3.18
N GLU A 229 13.11 4.52 -4.23
CA GLU A 229 12.23 4.14 -5.32
C GLU A 229 11.62 2.76 -5.09
N ILE A 230 10.32 2.69 -4.99
CA ILE A 230 9.55 1.47 -4.72
C ILE A 230 9.11 0.83 -6.03
N HIS A 231 9.36 -0.48 -6.16
CA HIS A 231 8.77 -1.30 -7.21
C HIS A 231 7.25 -1.33 -7.13
N THR A 232 6.59 -1.25 -8.29
CA THR A 232 5.18 -1.57 -8.41
C THR A 232 4.97 -2.82 -9.26
N CYS A 233 3.77 -3.40 -9.19
CA CYS A 233 3.42 -4.55 -10.02
C CYS A 233 3.07 -4.21 -11.47
N GLN A 234 3.03 -2.91 -11.84
CA GLN A 234 2.71 -2.48 -13.20
C GLN A 234 3.96 -2.25 -14.04
N SER A 235 3.88 -2.62 -15.31
CA SER A 235 4.93 -2.35 -16.30
C SER A 235 4.46 -1.33 -17.33
N TYR A 236 5.41 -0.57 -17.89
CA TYR A 236 5.16 0.35 -18.98
C TYR A 236 5.37 -0.31 -20.35
N SER A 237 6.41 -1.13 -20.45
CA SER A 237 6.78 -1.82 -21.71
C SER A 237 7.41 -3.18 -21.42
N ALA A 238 7.91 -3.86 -22.44
CA ALA A 238 8.70 -5.06 -22.24
C ALA A 238 9.93 -4.84 -21.36
N SER A 239 10.58 -3.68 -21.50
CA SER A 239 11.84 -3.36 -20.79
C SER A 239 11.65 -2.51 -19.53
N ASN A 240 10.56 -1.77 -19.41
CA ASN A 240 10.38 -0.77 -18.38
C ASN A 240 9.16 -1.06 -17.50
N PHE A 241 9.22 -0.60 -16.25
CA PHE A 241 8.11 -0.71 -15.30
C PHE A 241 7.84 0.63 -14.63
N TRP A 242 6.68 0.74 -13.98
CA TRP A 242 6.30 1.86 -13.14
C TRP A 242 6.90 1.70 -11.74
N ARG A 243 7.39 2.81 -11.21
CA ARG A 243 7.89 2.92 -9.84
C ARG A 243 7.44 4.22 -9.20
N VAL A 244 7.43 4.27 -7.89
CA VAL A 244 7.16 5.48 -7.13
C VAL A 244 8.43 5.89 -6.39
N ASN A 245 8.86 7.14 -6.60
CA ASN A 245 9.97 7.72 -5.85
C ASN A 245 9.42 8.36 -4.56
N THR A 246 9.82 7.81 -3.42
CA THR A 246 9.36 8.26 -2.10
C THR A 246 10.04 9.54 -1.60
N GLN A 247 11.01 10.09 -2.33
CA GLN A 247 11.62 11.37 -1.98
C GLN A 247 10.87 12.56 -2.59
N CYS A 248 10.23 12.36 -3.74
CA CYS A 248 9.55 13.43 -4.47
C CYS A 248 8.12 13.10 -4.89
N GLY A 249 7.63 11.88 -4.67
CA GLY A 249 6.27 11.45 -4.97
C GLY A 249 5.94 11.29 -6.44
N TYR A 250 6.92 11.26 -7.32
CA TYR A 250 6.68 11.02 -8.73
C TYR A 250 6.61 9.54 -9.05
N ALA A 251 5.63 9.19 -9.88
CA ALA A 251 5.60 7.90 -10.57
C ALA A 251 6.40 8.01 -11.87
N TRP A 252 7.35 7.12 -12.05
CA TRP A 252 8.20 7.05 -13.23
C TRP A 252 8.01 5.71 -13.95
N TYR A 253 8.14 5.72 -15.27
CA TYR A 253 7.96 4.54 -16.11
C TYR A 253 9.18 4.22 -17.01
N ASP A 254 10.26 4.94 -16.83
CA ASP A 254 11.49 4.82 -17.65
C ASP A 254 12.51 3.85 -17.05
N SER A 255 12.18 3.19 -15.97
CA SER A 255 13.10 2.33 -15.25
C SER A 255 13.17 0.94 -15.84
N SER A 256 14.40 0.50 -16.16
CA SER A 256 14.63 -0.86 -16.62
C SER A 256 14.21 -1.88 -15.58
N LYS A 257 13.51 -2.93 -16.02
CA LYS A 257 13.13 -4.09 -15.20
C LYS A 257 14.31 -4.83 -14.58
N SER A 258 15.50 -4.69 -15.15
CA SER A 258 16.75 -5.27 -14.61
C SER A 258 17.38 -4.45 -13.48
N ASN A 259 16.95 -3.20 -13.26
CA ASN A 259 17.49 -2.37 -12.18
C ASN A 259 16.94 -2.80 -10.82
N ASN A 260 17.77 -2.66 -9.79
CA ASN A 260 17.41 -2.99 -8.41
C ASN A 260 16.84 -1.77 -7.69
N TYR A 261 15.62 -1.92 -7.17
CA TYR A 261 14.94 -0.91 -6.37
C TYR A 261 14.37 -1.52 -5.09
N ILE A 262 13.80 -0.69 -4.25
CA ILE A 262 13.19 -1.11 -2.99
C ILE A 262 11.97 -1.99 -3.27
N VAL A 263 11.96 -3.15 -2.64
CA VAL A 263 10.82 -4.06 -2.64
C VAL A 263 10.05 -3.88 -1.33
N VAL A 264 8.77 -3.63 -1.44
CA VAL A 264 7.82 -3.57 -0.33
C VAL A 264 6.75 -4.62 -0.59
N ALA A 265 6.46 -5.44 0.40
CA ALA A 265 5.35 -6.37 0.30
C ALA A 265 4.07 -5.73 0.87
N ILE A 266 2.97 -5.91 0.17
CA ILE A 266 1.64 -5.53 0.64
C ILE A 266 0.68 -6.71 0.57
N SER A 267 -0.34 -6.68 1.42
CA SER A 267 -1.47 -7.63 1.37
C SER A 267 -2.77 -6.84 1.44
N ASN A 268 -3.73 -7.22 0.62
CA ASN A 268 -5.06 -6.59 0.57
C ASN A 268 -6.03 -7.19 1.62
N LYS A 269 -5.56 -8.17 2.37
CA LYS A 269 -6.31 -8.79 3.47
C LYS A 269 -5.83 -8.28 4.79
#